data_1027d5522afb738f8eb816dd6c07a000
#
_entry.id   1027d5522afb738f8eb816dd6c07a000
#
_cell.length_a   1.000
_cell.length_b   1.000
_cell.length_c   1.000
_cell.angle_alpha   90.00
_cell.angle_beta   90.00
_cell.angle_gamma   90.00
#
_symmetry.space_group_name_H-M   'P 1'
#
loop_
_entity.id
_entity.type
_entity.pdbx_description
1 polymer ?
#
loop_
_entity_poly.entity_id
_entity_poly.type
_entity_poly.pdbx_seq_one_letter_code
_entity_poly.pdbx_strand_id
1 'polypeptide(L)'
;MPIDVTAARAATPGCQDLIHLNNAGAALPTHDVLTTQIDYLQLEARIGGYEAYTHEQARIEQIRPTIARLIGADPSGDEVALTVNNTAAFDLFLYSWAISPTHAPDPGDRILTTETEYGANFVAYLQLARRFGIEVEVVPSNDHGEIDLDALEASIRRTDVGPVTLIALNHIPTNGGLINPAAGVGAIAREYGITYLLDACQSAGQIPLDVDELSCDALTAAGRKFLRGPRGTGFLYVRASILPSIEPIMLDHSTAEWLEPDHYEVDPTARRFEQWERNHAAMLGLGHAVQEALDHGLDAIATRVQGLAETLRGRLTDDVPQATVRDLGRERCGIVTFSLDGADLAAVHAALRDAGINVSIVPPASALIDTRKRDLPSMIRASVHYYNTEAEIDQLITELLRLR
;
A
#
# COMPACT_ATOMS: atom_id res chain seq x y z
N MET A 1 23.93 2.78 3.89
CA MET A 1 24.61 4.08 3.60
C MET A 1 23.55 5.16 3.45
N PRO A 2 23.83 6.47 3.71
CA PRO A 2 22.84 7.50 3.45
C PRO A 2 22.50 7.59 1.96
N ILE A 3 21.27 8.01 1.65
CA ILE A 3 20.81 8.22 0.26
C ILE A 3 21.61 9.37 -0.39
N ASP A 4 22.14 9.14 -1.59
CA ASP A 4 22.66 10.22 -2.44
C ASP A 4 21.48 10.94 -3.11
N VAL A 5 21.01 12.01 -2.46
CA VAL A 5 19.87 12.80 -2.92
C VAL A 5 20.13 13.43 -4.29
N THR A 6 21.38 13.84 -4.56
CA THR A 6 21.74 14.46 -5.86
C THR A 6 21.60 13.45 -7.00
N ALA A 7 22.13 12.24 -6.81
CA ALA A 7 21.98 11.16 -7.79
C ALA A 7 20.51 10.72 -7.95
N ALA A 8 19.77 10.57 -6.84
CA ALA A 8 18.35 10.20 -6.87
C ALA A 8 17.49 11.22 -7.64
N ARG A 9 17.76 12.53 -7.47
CA ARG A 9 17.07 13.60 -8.22
C ARG A 9 17.47 13.63 -9.69
N ALA A 10 18.75 13.43 -10.00
CA ALA A 10 19.24 13.36 -11.39
C ALA A 10 18.60 12.19 -12.15
N ALA A 11 18.36 11.05 -11.47
CA ALA A 11 17.67 9.89 -12.02
C ALA A 11 16.13 10.08 -12.12
N THR A 12 15.57 11.17 -11.58
CA THR A 12 14.11 11.43 -11.53
C THR A 12 13.76 12.65 -12.39
N PRO A 13 13.30 12.47 -13.64
CA PRO A 13 13.09 13.60 -14.58
C PRO A 13 12.17 14.70 -14.02
N GLY A 14 11.08 14.34 -13.36
CA GLY A 14 10.12 15.30 -12.82
C GLY A 14 10.69 16.23 -11.72
N CYS A 15 11.81 15.87 -11.09
CA CYS A 15 12.48 16.74 -10.11
C CYS A 15 13.12 17.99 -10.74
N GLN A 16 13.21 18.07 -12.07
CA GLN A 16 13.71 19.24 -12.78
C GLN A 16 12.62 20.30 -12.96
N ASP A 17 11.35 19.90 -13.00
CA ASP A 17 10.24 20.73 -13.43
C ASP A 17 9.32 21.16 -12.28
N LEU A 18 9.25 20.35 -11.18
CA LEU A 18 8.28 20.57 -10.11
C LEU A 18 8.74 20.04 -8.75
N ILE A 19 8.07 20.48 -7.71
CA ILE A 19 8.16 19.95 -6.34
C ILE A 19 7.04 18.96 -6.16
N HIS A 20 7.39 17.67 -6.04
CA HIS A 20 6.41 16.62 -5.90
C HIS A 20 6.26 16.12 -4.46
N LEU A 21 5.22 16.58 -3.80
CA LEU A 21 4.86 16.18 -2.42
C LEU A 21 3.55 15.37 -2.40
N ASN A 22 3.27 14.58 -3.44
CA ASN A 22 2.10 13.71 -3.52
C ASN A 22 2.50 12.23 -3.74
N ASN A 23 3.57 11.80 -3.09
CA ASN A 23 4.11 10.44 -3.24
C ASN A 23 3.17 9.35 -2.71
N ALA A 24 2.40 9.63 -1.67
CA ALA A 24 1.33 8.76 -1.18
C ALA A 24 0.17 8.58 -2.19
N GLY A 25 0.05 9.47 -3.15
CA GLY A 25 -0.84 9.35 -4.32
C GLY A 25 -0.19 8.54 -5.43
N ALA A 26 0.90 9.07 -5.99
CA ALA A 26 1.74 8.39 -6.98
C ALA A 26 3.10 9.10 -7.01
N ALA A 27 4.18 8.41 -6.68
CA ALA A 27 5.52 8.96 -6.72
C ALA A 27 6.02 9.15 -8.17
N LEU A 28 7.03 10.00 -8.34
CA LEU A 28 7.68 10.19 -9.64
C LEU A 28 8.54 8.96 -9.96
N PRO A 29 8.36 8.33 -11.13
CA PRO A 29 9.23 7.23 -11.55
C PRO A 29 10.64 7.74 -11.89
N THR A 30 11.61 6.85 -11.84
CA THR A 30 12.94 7.12 -12.39
C THR A 30 12.93 7.07 -13.90
N HIS A 31 13.99 7.63 -14.51
CA HIS A 31 14.25 7.49 -15.95
C HIS A 31 14.31 6.00 -16.35
N ASP A 32 14.95 5.16 -15.56
CA ASP A 32 15.17 3.75 -15.88
C ASP A 32 13.88 2.92 -15.78
N VAL A 33 13.02 3.21 -14.79
CA VAL A 33 11.66 2.63 -14.71
C VAL A 33 10.83 3.00 -15.95
N LEU A 34 10.93 4.25 -16.43
CA LEU A 34 10.24 4.69 -17.64
C LEU A 34 10.82 4.01 -18.89
N THR A 35 12.15 4.00 -19.03
CA THR A 35 12.85 3.44 -20.19
C THR A 35 12.59 1.93 -20.30
N THR A 36 12.60 1.20 -19.18
CA THR A 36 12.26 -0.24 -19.17
C THR A 36 10.90 -0.52 -19.80
N GLN A 37 9.90 0.32 -19.53
CA GLN A 37 8.56 0.17 -20.15
C GLN A 37 8.58 0.49 -21.63
N ILE A 38 9.22 1.59 -22.03
CA ILE A 38 9.31 2.03 -23.43
C ILE A 38 10.03 0.99 -24.26
N ASP A 39 11.14 0.45 -23.79
CA ASP A 39 11.93 -0.55 -24.51
C ASP A 39 11.14 -1.83 -24.74
N TYR A 40 10.35 -2.30 -23.75
CA TYR A 40 9.48 -3.46 -23.95
C TYR A 40 8.39 -3.17 -24.99
N LEU A 41 7.72 -2.03 -24.94
CA LEU A 41 6.70 -1.65 -25.91
C LEU A 41 7.26 -1.54 -27.34
N GLN A 42 8.49 -1.01 -27.48
CA GLN A 42 9.19 -0.94 -28.76
C GLN A 42 9.60 -2.35 -29.25
N LEU A 43 10.02 -3.23 -28.35
CA LEU A 43 10.31 -4.62 -28.68
C LEU A 43 9.05 -5.33 -29.18
N GLU A 44 7.95 -5.21 -28.44
CA GLU A 44 6.66 -5.82 -28.78
C GLU A 44 6.15 -5.34 -30.15
N ALA A 45 6.24 -4.02 -30.41
CA ALA A 45 5.85 -3.45 -31.69
C ALA A 45 6.73 -3.94 -32.87
N ARG A 46 7.96 -4.38 -32.61
CA ARG A 46 8.92 -4.81 -33.62
C ARG A 46 8.84 -6.29 -33.94
N ILE A 47 8.61 -7.15 -32.92
CA ILE A 47 8.70 -8.61 -33.09
C ILE A 47 7.42 -9.37 -32.80
N GLY A 48 6.40 -8.71 -32.22
CA GLY A 48 5.14 -9.33 -31.79
C GLY A 48 5.07 -9.56 -30.29
N GLY A 49 3.84 -9.62 -29.73
CA GLY A 49 3.61 -9.66 -28.28
C GLY A 49 4.11 -10.94 -27.61
N TYR A 50 3.81 -12.10 -28.20
CA TYR A 50 4.26 -13.39 -27.65
C TYR A 50 5.78 -13.59 -27.79
N GLU A 51 6.35 -13.11 -28.85
CA GLU A 51 7.78 -13.16 -29.12
C GLU A 51 8.55 -12.25 -28.16
N ALA A 52 8.02 -11.05 -27.86
CA ALA A 52 8.57 -10.14 -26.89
C ALA A 52 8.49 -10.71 -25.46
N TYR A 53 7.37 -11.33 -25.11
CA TYR A 53 7.24 -12.05 -23.84
C TYR A 53 8.31 -13.15 -23.71
N THR A 54 8.46 -14.00 -24.72
CA THR A 54 9.46 -15.06 -24.74
C THR A 54 10.89 -14.51 -24.63
N HIS A 55 11.17 -13.38 -25.31
CA HIS A 55 12.48 -12.73 -25.26
C HIS A 55 12.80 -12.21 -23.84
N GLU A 56 11.81 -11.65 -23.15
CA GLU A 56 11.98 -11.05 -21.83
C GLU A 56 11.59 -11.98 -20.66
N GLN A 57 11.26 -13.24 -20.95
CA GLN A 57 10.72 -14.18 -19.98
C GLN A 57 11.56 -14.26 -18.69
N ALA A 58 12.89 -14.35 -18.81
CA ALA A 58 13.79 -14.45 -17.66
C ALA A 58 13.67 -13.20 -16.73
N ARG A 59 13.51 -12.01 -17.31
CA ARG A 59 13.31 -10.77 -16.54
C ARG A 59 11.93 -10.71 -15.91
N ILE A 60 10.90 -11.16 -16.62
CA ILE A 60 9.52 -11.23 -16.11
C ILE A 60 9.44 -12.21 -14.93
N GLU A 61 10.03 -13.38 -15.04
CA GLU A 61 10.05 -14.39 -13.96
C GLU A 61 10.83 -13.89 -12.73
N GLN A 62 11.83 -13.02 -12.89
CA GLN A 62 12.61 -12.48 -11.79
C GLN A 62 11.85 -11.43 -10.95
N ILE A 63 10.70 -10.91 -11.41
CA ILE A 63 9.94 -9.88 -10.70
C ILE A 63 9.45 -10.39 -9.35
N ARG A 64 8.87 -11.60 -9.27
CA ARG A 64 8.34 -12.18 -8.02
C ARG A 64 9.44 -12.43 -6.99
N PRO A 65 10.57 -13.09 -7.31
CA PRO A 65 11.71 -13.19 -6.41
C PRO A 65 12.22 -11.82 -5.90
N THR A 66 12.18 -10.79 -6.76
CA THR A 66 12.60 -9.43 -6.36
C THR A 66 11.63 -8.81 -5.37
N ILE A 67 10.31 -8.97 -5.57
CA ILE A 67 9.29 -8.54 -4.62
C ILE A 67 9.39 -9.35 -3.31
N ALA A 68 9.60 -10.67 -3.38
CA ALA A 68 9.78 -11.52 -2.20
C ALA A 68 10.93 -11.00 -1.31
N ARG A 69 12.07 -10.64 -1.90
CA ARG A 69 13.18 -10.02 -1.15
C ARG A 69 12.81 -8.67 -0.53
N LEU A 70 11.95 -7.88 -1.18
CA LEU A 70 11.52 -6.58 -0.66
C LEU A 70 10.72 -6.72 0.65
N ILE A 71 9.95 -7.78 0.78
CA ILE A 71 9.05 -8.03 1.92
C ILE A 71 9.55 -9.14 2.86
N GLY A 72 10.78 -9.63 2.71
CA GLY A 72 11.34 -10.71 3.54
C GLY A 72 10.66 -12.06 3.37
N ALA A 73 9.97 -12.31 2.24
CA ALA A 73 9.35 -13.59 1.91
C ALA A 73 10.34 -14.59 1.31
N ASP A 74 9.91 -15.85 1.12
CA ASP A 74 10.73 -16.87 0.48
C ASP A 74 11.28 -16.40 -0.88
N PRO A 75 12.59 -16.46 -1.11
CA PRO A 75 13.23 -15.91 -2.31
C PRO A 75 12.87 -16.61 -3.62
N SER A 76 12.18 -17.76 -3.61
CA SER A 76 11.62 -18.37 -4.82
C SER A 76 10.60 -17.45 -5.51
N GLY A 77 9.87 -16.63 -4.72
CA GLY A 77 8.76 -15.82 -5.18
C GLY A 77 7.45 -16.59 -5.36
N ASP A 78 7.39 -17.84 -4.90
CA ASP A 78 6.20 -18.71 -5.03
C ASP A 78 5.01 -18.21 -4.18
N GLU A 79 5.27 -17.38 -3.18
CA GLU A 79 4.27 -16.73 -2.33
C GLU A 79 3.79 -15.37 -2.88
N VAL A 80 4.29 -14.93 -4.06
CA VAL A 80 3.98 -13.61 -4.64
C VAL A 80 3.21 -13.75 -5.94
N ALA A 81 2.10 -13.02 -6.03
CA ALA A 81 1.29 -12.84 -7.25
C ALA A 81 1.36 -11.39 -7.73
N LEU A 82 1.48 -11.19 -9.04
CA LEU A 82 1.45 -9.87 -9.67
C LEU A 82 0.00 -9.44 -9.95
N THR A 83 -0.38 -8.24 -9.54
CA THR A 83 -1.72 -7.70 -9.70
C THR A 83 -1.72 -6.33 -10.38
N VAL A 84 -2.88 -5.87 -10.83
CA VAL A 84 -3.01 -4.57 -11.51
C VAL A 84 -3.02 -3.37 -10.56
N ASN A 85 -3.28 -3.56 -9.27
CA ASN A 85 -3.23 -2.54 -8.22
C ASN A 85 -3.51 -3.18 -6.85
N ASN A 86 -3.34 -2.39 -5.77
CA ASN A 86 -3.58 -2.86 -4.41
C ASN A 86 -5.04 -3.28 -4.14
N THR A 87 -6.02 -2.52 -4.62
CA THR A 87 -7.43 -2.86 -4.41
C THR A 87 -7.77 -4.21 -5.04
N ALA A 88 -7.28 -4.47 -6.26
CA ALA A 88 -7.46 -5.77 -6.91
C ALA A 88 -6.78 -6.90 -6.12
N ALA A 89 -5.57 -6.67 -5.60
CA ALA A 89 -4.87 -7.64 -4.75
C ALA A 89 -5.65 -7.93 -3.47
N PHE A 90 -6.12 -6.87 -2.81
CA PHE A 90 -6.87 -6.95 -1.56
C PHE A 90 -8.21 -7.69 -1.74
N ASP A 91 -9.00 -7.26 -2.71
CA ASP A 91 -10.31 -7.86 -3.01
C ASP A 91 -10.15 -9.31 -3.46
N LEU A 92 -9.15 -9.61 -4.30
CA LEU A 92 -8.90 -10.96 -4.78
C LEU A 92 -8.60 -11.93 -3.63
N PHE A 93 -7.76 -11.54 -2.67
CA PHE A 93 -7.53 -12.35 -1.47
C PHE A 93 -8.79 -12.43 -0.61
N LEU A 94 -9.39 -11.30 -0.27
CA LEU A 94 -10.52 -11.20 0.64
C LEU A 94 -11.73 -12.04 0.18
N TYR A 95 -12.11 -11.93 -1.10
CA TYR A 95 -13.23 -12.69 -1.64
C TYR A 95 -12.90 -14.17 -1.84
N SER A 96 -11.66 -14.51 -2.20
CA SER A 96 -11.21 -15.89 -2.28
C SER A 96 -11.25 -16.57 -0.90
N TRP A 97 -10.75 -15.89 0.12
CA TRP A 97 -10.83 -16.32 1.51
C TRP A 97 -12.30 -16.58 1.92
N ALA A 98 -13.20 -15.64 1.62
CA ALA A 98 -14.60 -15.72 2.04
C ALA A 98 -15.41 -16.83 1.35
N ILE A 99 -14.98 -17.36 0.21
CA ILE A 99 -15.65 -18.47 -0.49
C ILE A 99 -14.96 -19.81 -0.31
N SER A 100 -13.73 -19.83 0.21
CA SER A 100 -12.95 -21.06 0.38
C SER A 100 -13.56 -21.92 1.49
N PRO A 101 -13.83 -23.22 1.27
CA PRO A 101 -14.56 -24.06 2.22
C PRO A 101 -14.01 -24.11 3.64
N THR A 102 -12.68 -23.93 3.79
CA THR A 102 -11.99 -23.93 5.09
C THR A 102 -11.98 -22.58 5.80
N HIS A 103 -12.31 -21.50 5.09
CA HIS A 103 -12.24 -20.12 5.60
C HIS A 103 -13.58 -19.38 5.49
N ALA A 104 -14.53 -19.92 4.68
CA ALA A 104 -15.82 -19.27 4.49
C ALA A 104 -16.49 -18.96 5.84
N PRO A 105 -16.77 -17.69 6.11
CA PRO A 105 -17.33 -17.29 7.38
C PRO A 105 -18.80 -17.70 7.48
N ASP A 106 -19.22 -18.08 8.66
CA ASP A 106 -20.63 -18.29 9.00
C ASP A 106 -21.34 -16.95 9.31
N PRO A 107 -22.68 -16.89 9.16
CA PRO A 107 -23.43 -15.71 9.59
C PRO A 107 -23.22 -15.41 11.08
N GLY A 108 -22.84 -14.18 11.39
CA GLY A 108 -22.48 -13.72 12.73
C GLY A 108 -21.00 -13.78 13.05
N ASP A 109 -20.16 -14.39 12.22
CA ASP A 109 -18.70 -14.28 12.33
C ASP A 109 -18.24 -12.85 12.14
N ARG A 110 -17.06 -12.52 12.68
CA ARG A 110 -16.57 -11.15 12.68
C ARG A 110 -15.26 -10.97 11.90
N ILE A 111 -15.22 -9.85 11.17
CA ILE A 111 -13.96 -9.28 10.66
C ILE A 111 -13.59 -8.13 11.59
N LEU A 112 -12.37 -8.15 12.13
CA LEU A 112 -11.82 -7.01 12.90
C LEU A 112 -10.96 -6.13 11.98
N THR A 113 -11.13 -4.80 12.12
CA THR A 113 -10.33 -3.80 11.41
C THR A 113 -10.09 -2.57 12.28
N THR A 114 -9.34 -1.58 11.77
CA THR A 114 -8.95 -0.37 12.50
C THR A 114 -9.86 0.83 12.16
N GLU A 115 -9.90 1.83 13.05
CA GLU A 115 -10.57 3.11 12.81
C GLU A 115 -10.01 3.88 11.61
N THR A 116 -8.71 3.71 11.33
CA THR A 116 -8.00 4.41 10.25
C THR A 116 -8.06 3.68 8.91
N GLU A 117 -8.95 2.69 8.77
CA GLU A 117 -9.07 1.85 7.58
C GLU A 117 -9.36 2.65 6.31
N TYR A 118 -8.77 2.19 5.20
CA TYR A 118 -8.99 2.77 3.89
C TYR A 118 -10.40 2.50 3.38
N GLY A 119 -11.05 3.55 2.87
CA GLY A 119 -12.46 3.48 2.48
C GLY A 119 -12.79 2.39 1.45
N ALA A 120 -11.89 2.05 0.51
CA ALA A 120 -12.15 0.98 -0.44
C ALA A 120 -12.17 -0.39 0.23
N ASN A 121 -11.23 -0.67 1.14
CA ASN A 121 -11.19 -1.91 1.92
C ASN A 121 -12.46 -2.04 2.77
N PHE A 122 -12.86 -0.95 3.43
CA PHE A 122 -14.07 -0.95 4.26
C PHE A 122 -15.35 -1.23 3.45
N VAL A 123 -15.44 -0.71 2.22
CA VAL A 123 -16.55 -1.01 1.31
C VAL A 123 -16.61 -2.51 0.96
N ALA A 124 -15.45 -3.15 0.76
CA ALA A 124 -15.39 -4.59 0.52
C ALA A 124 -15.88 -5.39 1.74
N TYR A 125 -15.49 -5.00 2.97
CA TYR A 125 -16.02 -5.63 4.19
C TYR A 125 -17.55 -5.48 4.30
N LEU A 126 -18.10 -4.30 4.03
CA LEU A 126 -19.56 -4.09 4.02
C LEU A 126 -20.27 -4.92 2.95
N GLN A 127 -19.61 -5.19 1.82
CA GLN A 127 -20.17 -6.06 0.80
C GLN A 127 -20.19 -7.53 1.29
N LEU A 128 -19.12 -7.99 1.95
CA LEU A 128 -19.09 -9.32 2.58
C LEU A 128 -20.16 -9.46 3.68
N ALA A 129 -20.31 -8.45 4.53
CA ALA A 129 -21.33 -8.43 5.56
C ALA A 129 -22.74 -8.66 4.98
N ARG A 130 -23.05 -7.98 3.85
CA ARG A 130 -24.34 -8.18 3.16
C ARG A 130 -24.49 -9.56 2.52
N ARG A 131 -23.42 -10.18 2.05
CA ARG A 131 -23.46 -11.46 1.32
C ARG A 131 -23.47 -12.65 2.25
N PHE A 132 -22.67 -12.59 3.32
CA PHE A 132 -22.42 -13.73 4.21
C PHE A 132 -23.03 -13.56 5.59
N GLY A 133 -23.61 -12.39 5.91
CA GLY A 133 -24.22 -12.13 7.22
C GLY A 133 -23.19 -11.93 8.33
N ILE A 134 -21.94 -11.66 8.00
CA ILE A 134 -20.86 -11.39 8.96
C ILE A 134 -20.96 -9.98 9.54
N GLU A 135 -20.29 -9.75 10.66
CA GLU A 135 -20.18 -8.46 11.30
C GLU A 135 -18.79 -7.84 11.05
N VAL A 136 -18.76 -6.54 10.81
CA VAL A 136 -17.51 -5.76 10.72
C VAL A 136 -17.35 -4.98 12.00
N GLU A 137 -16.38 -5.37 12.81
CA GLU A 137 -16.09 -4.72 14.09
C GLU A 137 -14.83 -3.86 13.95
N VAL A 138 -14.96 -2.60 14.34
CA VAL A 138 -13.85 -1.64 14.32
C VAL A 138 -13.22 -1.60 15.70
N VAL A 139 -11.98 -2.04 15.79
CA VAL A 139 -11.19 -1.98 17.02
C VAL A 139 -10.81 -0.52 17.30
N PRO A 140 -11.02 -0.02 18.54
CA PRO A 140 -10.66 1.34 18.87
C PRO A 140 -9.16 1.61 18.77
N SER A 141 -8.80 2.86 18.54
CA SER A 141 -7.42 3.32 18.62
C SER A 141 -7.03 3.68 20.04
N ASN A 142 -5.75 3.48 20.36
CA ASN A 142 -5.11 3.95 21.60
C ASN A 142 -4.92 5.49 21.56
N ASP A 143 -4.33 6.06 22.64
CA ASP A 143 -4.07 7.50 22.78
C ASP A 143 -3.15 8.09 21.70
N HIS A 144 -2.43 7.24 20.96
CA HIS A 144 -1.59 7.64 19.84
C HIS A 144 -2.27 7.49 18.47
N GLY A 145 -3.54 7.04 18.44
CA GLY A 145 -4.29 6.82 17.21
C GLY A 145 -3.99 5.49 16.50
N GLU A 146 -3.08 4.68 17.06
CA GLU A 146 -2.76 3.34 16.56
C GLU A 146 -3.85 2.35 16.99
N ILE A 147 -4.05 1.24 16.28
CA ILE A 147 -4.94 0.18 16.74
C ILE A 147 -4.53 -0.26 18.16
N ASP A 148 -5.49 -0.31 19.07
CA ASP A 148 -5.25 -0.71 20.46
C ASP A 148 -5.15 -2.25 20.54
N LEU A 149 -3.96 -2.77 20.88
CA LEU A 149 -3.70 -4.20 20.93
C LEU A 149 -4.45 -4.90 22.08
N ASP A 150 -4.63 -4.23 23.22
CA ASP A 150 -5.39 -4.78 24.36
C ASP A 150 -6.87 -4.86 23.99
N ALA A 151 -7.41 -3.84 23.32
CA ALA A 151 -8.78 -3.84 22.83
C ALA A 151 -8.99 -4.88 21.72
N LEU A 152 -8.01 -5.08 20.82
CA LEU A 152 -8.04 -6.13 19.81
C LEU A 152 -8.16 -7.50 20.46
N GLU A 153 -7.32 -7.80 21.43
CA GLU A 153 -7.33 -9.07 22.14
C GLU A 153 -8.61 -9.26 22.97
N ALA A 154 -9.07 -8.20 23.63
CA ALA A 154 -10.35 -8.22 24.36
C ALA A 154 -11.53 -8.52 23.43
N SER A 155 -11.53 -7.97 22.20
CA SER A 155 -12.55 -8.23 21.18
C SER A 155 -12.55 -9.68 20.72
N ILE A 156 -11.37 -10.28 20.51
CA ILE A 156 -11.23 -11.70 20.14
C ILE A 156 -11.77 -12.61 21.22
N ARG A 157 -11.53 -12.31 22.50
CA ARG A 157 -11.94 -13.12 23.65
C ARG A 157 -13.43 -13.05 23.98
N ARG A 158 -14.19 -12.21 23.32
CA ARG A 158 -15.64 -12.12 23.55
C ARG A 158 -16.34 -13.42 23.18
N THR A 159 -17.22 -13.88 24.07
CA THR A 159 -18.02 -15.10 23.90
C THR A 159 -19.53 -14.84 23.75
N ASP A 160 -19.94 -13.58 23.84
CA ASP A 160 -21.31 -13.09 23.67
C ASP A 160 -21.68 -12.76 22.22
N VAL A 161 -20.72 -12.87 21.31
CA VAL A 161 -20.81 -12.60 19.87
C VAL A 161 -20.14 -13.72 19.07
N GLY A 162 -20.26 -13.69 17.74
CA GLY A 162 -19.60 -14.67 16.87
C GLY A 162 -18.07 -14.62 16.93
N PRO A 163 -17.37 -15.67 16.51
CA PRO A 163 -15.93 -15.73 16.50
C PRO A 163 -15.32 -14.70 15.51
N VAL A 164 -14.06 -14.35 15.74
CA VAL A 164 -13.26 -13.56 14.78
C VAL A 164 -12.62 -14.53 13.81
N THR A 165 -12.87 -14.36 12.51
CA THR A 165 -12.34 -15.23 11.45
C THR A 165 -11.30 -14.54 10.59
N LEU A 166 -11.28 -13.19 10.57
CA LEU A 166 -10.30 -12.37 9.86
C LEU A 166 -9.94 -11.12 10.65
N ILE A 167 -8.65 -10.80 10.71
CA ILE A 167 -8.16 -9.48 11.08
C ILE A 167 -7.59 -8.85 9.81
N ALA A 168 -8.07 -7.66 9.46
CA ALA A 168 -7.59 -6.92 8.31
C ALA A 168 -7.16 -5.52 8.73
N LEU A 169 -5.91 -5.16 8.41
CA LEU A 169 -5.26 -3.94 8.89
C LEU A 169 -4.60 -3.19 7.74
N ASN A 170 -4.82 -1.88 7.64
CA ASN A 170 -3.92 -1.03 6.89
C ASN A 170 -2.70 -0.66 7.75
N HIS A 171 -1.50 -0.99 7.29
CA HIS A 171 -0.25 -0.74 8.01
C HIS A 171 -0.02 0.77 8.22
N ILE A 172 -0.16 1.54 7.15
CA ILE A 172 -0.08 3.00 7.16
C ILE A 172 -1.35 3.57 6.51
N PRO A 173 -2.13 4.37 7.25
CA PRO A 173 -3.34 5.00 6.72
C PRO A 173 -3.06 5.96 5.56
N THR A 174 -4.04 6.13 4.68
CA THR A 174 -3.90 7.06 3.55
C THR A 174 -3.93 8.53 3.96
N ASN A 175 -4.52 8.85 5.10
CA ASN A 175 -4.79 10.23 5.56
C ASN A 175 -3.90 10.68 6.70
N GLY A 176 -2.78 10.02 6.96
CA GLY A 176 -1.89 10.44 8.04
C GLY A 176 -0.57 9.67 8.06
N GLY A 177 0.34 10.15 8.89
CA GLY A 177 1.68 9.60 9.04
C GLY A 177 1.79 8.39 9.96
N LEU A 178 0.71 8.01 10.63
CA LEU A 178 0.63 6.90 11.57
C LEU A 178 1.17 5.59 10.98
N ILE A 179 1.96 4.87 11.77
CA ILE A 179 2.34 3.48 11.48
C ILE A 179 1.67 2.59 12.53
N ASN A 180 0.73 1.75 12.12
CA ASN A 180 0.08 0.79 13.01
C ASN A 180 1.07 -0.31 13.45
N PRO A 181 0.94 -0.84 14.68
CA PRO A 181 1.81 -1.91 15.21
C PRO A 181 1.49 -3.27 14.58
N ALA A 182 1.74 -3.40 13.25
CA ALA A 182 1.34 -4.55 12.45
C ALA A 182 1.90 -5.88 12.96
N ALA A 183 3.15 -5.90 13.45
CA ALA A 183 3.76 -7.09 14.06
C ALA A 183 3.03 -7.50 15.35
N GLY A 184 2.59 -6.54 16.17
CA GLY A 184 1.80 -6.81 17.38
C GLY A 184 0.43 -7.43 17.04
N VAL A 185 -0.23 -6.90 16.00
CA VAL A 185 -1.49 -7.48 15.47
C VAL A 185 -1.26 -8.89 14.97
N GLY A 186 -0.18 -9.12 14.22
CA GLY A 186 0.16 -10.43 13.68
C GLY A 186 0.49 -11.47 14.77
N ALA A 187 1.18 -11.06 15.83
CA ALA A 187 1.45 -11.93 16.98
C ALA A 187 0.13 -12.41 17.64
N ILE A 188 -0.81 -11.49 17.84
CA ILE A 188 -2.14 -11.81 18.37
C ILE A 188 -2.90 -12.73 17.40
N ALA A 189 -2.95 -12.38 16.10
CA ALA A 189 -3.63 -13.20 15.10
C ALA A 189 -3.11 -14.64 15.08
N ARG A 190 -1.78 -14.82 15.13
CA ARG A 190 -1.11 -16.14 15.19
C ARG A 190 -1.47 -16.90 16.46
N GLU A 191 -1.48 -16.24 17.64
CA GLU A 191 -1.83 -16.86 18.92
C GLU A 191 -3.23 -17.44 18.91
N TYR A 192 -4.19 -16.73 18.30
CA TYR A 192 -5.58 -17.14 18.22
C TYR A 192 -5.93 -17.95 16.96
N GLY A 193 -4.99 -18.17 16.04
CA GLY A 193 -5.21 -18.90 14.79
C GLY A 193 -6.15 -18.20 13.82
N ILE A 194 -6.17 -16.88 13.81
CA ILE A 194 -7.02 -16.03 12.98
C ILE A 194 -6.24 -15.58 11.73
N THR A 195 -6.87 -15.66 10.56
CA THR A 195 -6.27 -15.17 9.31
C THR A 195 -5.98 -13.68 9.40
N TYR A 196 -4.76 -13.26 9.00
CA TYR A 196 -4.32 -11.86 9.04
C TYR A 196 -3.97 -11.32 7.66
N LEU A 197 -4.76 -10.36 7.18
CA LEU A 197 -4.56 -9.62 5.93
C LEU A 197 -4.00 -8.22 6.21
N LEU A 198 -2.82 -7.92 5.67
CA LEU A 198 -2.14 -6.64 5.83
C LEU A 198 -2.16 -5.82 4.53
N ASP A 199 -2.76 -4.64 4.55
CA ASP A 199 -2.63 -3.65 3.47
C ASP A 199 -1.34 -2.83 3.68
N ALA A 200 -0.29 -3.17 2.93
CA ALA A 200 1.00 -2.49 2.94
C ALA A 200 1.15 -1.44 1.83
N CYS A 201 0.03 -0.97 1.27
CA CYS A 201 0.00 -0.08 0.11
C CYS A 201 0.79 1.23 0.30
N GLN A 202 0.87 1.75 1.51
CA GLN A 202 1.65 2.95 1.83
C GLN A 202 3.01 2.62 2.46
N SER A 203 3.20 1.42 3.00
CA SER A 203 4.46 1.02 3.63
C SER A 203 5.48 0.43 2.68
N ALA A 204 5.04 -0.33 1.66
CA ALA A 204 5.94 -0.92 0.67
C ALA A 204 6.74 0.14 -0.09
N GLY A 205 8.07 0.06 0.00
CA GLY A 205 9.00 1.03 -0.58
C GLY A 205 9.26 2.28 0.26
N GLN A 206 8.59 2.40 1.43
CA GLN A 206 8.78 3.51 2.37
C GLN A 206 9.48 3.10 3.66
N ILE A 207 9.15 1.93 4.18
CA ILE A 207 9.74 1.33 5.36
C ILE A 207 10.09 -0.13 5.12
N PRO A 208 11.03 -0.72 5.87
CA PRO A 208 11.30 -2.15 5.81
C PRO A 208 10.05 -2.98 6.12
N LEU A 209 9.89 -4.08 5.42
CA LEU A 209 8.83 -5.07 5.64
C LEU A 209 9.47 -6.45 5.72
N ASP A 210 9.04 -7.25 6.69
CA ASP A 210 9.38 -8.67 6.83
C ASP A 210 8.11 -9.43 7.20
N VAL A 211 7.62 -10.28 6.28
CA VAL A 211 6.34 -10.99 6.46
C VAL A 211 6.36 -11.98 7.61
N ASP A 212 7.54 -12.47 8.03
CA ASP A 212 7.68 -13.36 9.17
C ASP A 212 7.61 -12.58 10.48
N GLU A 213 8.26 -11.42 10.57
CA GLU A 213 8.13 -10.51 11.72
C GLU A 213 6.71 -9.96 11.82
N LEU A 214 6.11 -9.57 10.70
CA LEU A 214 4.72 -9.10 10.62
C LEU A 214 3.70 -10.20 10.90
N SER A 215 4.09 -11.47 10.76
CA SER A 215 3.23 -12.63 10.96
C SER A 215 1.92 -12.60 10.17
N CYS A 216 1.90 -11.92 9.02
CA CYS A 216 0.70 -11.86 8.18
C CYS A 216 0.57 -13.10 7.29
N ASP A 217 -0.66 -13.48 7.01
CA ASP A 217 -1.00 -14.58 6.08
C ASP A 217 -1.10 -14.09 4.64
N ALA A 218 -1.50 -12.82 4.48
CA ALA A 218 -1.49 -12.14 3.19
C ALA A 218 -1.06 -10.67 3.35
N LEU A 219 -0.38 -10.15 2.31
CA LEU A 219 0.02 -8.75 2.23
C LEU A 219 -0.24 -8.21 0.84
N THR A 220 -0.75 -6.97 0.76
CA THR A 220 -1.06 -6.32 -0.52
C THR A 220 -0.36 -4.99 -0.67
N ALA A 221 0.08 -4.65 -1.90
CA ALA A 221 0.71 -3.36 -2.17
C ALA A 221 0.50 -2.89 -3.62
N ALA A 222 0.69 -1.58 -3.85
CA ALA A 222 0.64 -0.94 -5.16
C ALA A 222 2.02 -0.45 -5.61
N GLY A 223 2.37 -0.66 -6.88
CA GLY A 223 3.65 -0.24 -7.43
C GLY A 223 3.85 1.27 -7.51
N ARG A 224 2.79 2.05 -7.79
CA ARG A 224 2.88 3.48 -8.12
C ARG A 224 3.17 4.45 -6.96
N LYS A 225 3.09 3.99 -5.71
CA LYS A 225 3.28 4.83 -4.53
C LYS A 225 4.77 4.90 -4.16
N PHE A 226 5.13 4.58 -2.94
CA PHE A 226 6.52 4.68 -2.48
C PHE A 226 7.51 3.71 -3.17
N LEU A 227 7.01 2.72 -3.92
CA LEU A 227 7.85 1.92 -4.81
C LEU A 227 8.24 2.64 -6.11
N ARG A 228 7.57 3.75 -6.48
CA ARG A 228 7.85 4.53 -7.70
C ARG A 228 7.66 3.78 -9.02
N GLY A 229 6.96 2.64 -8.96
CA GLY A 229 6.64 1.81 -10.12
C GLY A 229 5.48 2.39 -10.96
N PRO A 230 5.17 1.77 -12.10
CA PRO A 230 4.11 2.20 -12.98
C PRO A 230 2.71 2.11 -12.36
N ARG A 231 1.78 2.91 -12.87
CA ARG A 231 0.34 2.69 -12.65
C ARG A 231 -0.10 1.37 -13.27
N GLY A 232 -1.14 0.76 -12.73
CA GLY A 232 -1.62 -0.52 -13.22
C GLY A 232 -0.76 -1.69 -12.76
N THR A 233 -0.01 -1.52 -11.64
CA THR A 233 0.81 -2.56 -11.03
C THR A 233 0.60 -2.63 -9.53
N GLY A 234 0.70 -3.84 -8.99
CA GLY A 234 0.66 -4.17 -7.58
C GLY A 234 1.08 -5.61 -7.38
N PHE A 235 1.04 -6.06 -6.15
CA PHE A 235 1.28 -7.46 -5.83
C PHE A 235 0.46 -7.91 -4.61
N LEU A 236 0.27 -9.22 -4.54
CA LEU A 236 -0.32 -9.94 -3.42
C LEU A 236 0.73 -10.96 -2.95
N TYR A 237 1.03 -10.96 -1.67
CA TYR A 237 1.73 -12.05 -0.98
C TYR A 237 0.68 -12.92 -0.29
N VAL A 238 0.82 -14.23 -0.39
CA VAL A 238 0.04 -15.21 0.36
C VAL A 238 0.97 -16.27 0.92
N ARG A 239 0.98 -16.42 2.23
CA ARG A 239 1.85 -17.37 2.93
C ARG A 239 1.62 -18.80 2.45
N ALA A 240 2.71 -19.53 2.19
CA ALA A 240 2.67 -20.88 1.65
C ALA A 240 1.80 -21.84 2.46
N SER A 241 1.74 -21.67 3.79
CA SER A 241 0.95 -22.56 4.67
C SER A 241 -0.56 -22.46 4.46
N ILE A 242 -1.09 -21.30 3.99
CA ILE A 242 -2.53 -21.13 3.74
C ILE A 242 -2.91 -21.28 2.27
N LEU A 243 -1.95 -21.20 1.34
CA LEU A 243 -2.22 -21.32 -0.11
C LEU A 243 -3.08 -22.52 -0.48
N PRO A 244 -2.84 -23.76 0.04
CA PRO A 244 -3.65 -24.91 -0.33
C PRO A 244 -5.12 -24.82 0.11
N SER A 245 -5.43 -23.98 1.09
CA SER A 245 -6.77 -23.83 1.65
C SER A 245 -7.57 -22.68 1.02
N ILE A 246 -6.95 -21.88 0.12
CA ILE A 246 -7.60 -20.73 -0.54
C ILE A 246 -7.64 -20.96 -2.05
N GLU A 247 -8.83 -21.16 -2.58
CA GLU A 247 -9.07 -21.21 -4.02
C GLU A 247 -9.44 -19.80 -4.52
N PRO A 248 -8.74 -19.27 -5.54
CA PRO A 248 -9.06 -17.96 -6.10
C PRO A 248 -10.49 -17.87 -6.62
N ILE A 249 -11.16 -16.74 -6.35
CA ILE A 249 -12.51 -16.48 -6.86
C ILE A 249 -12.57 -16.39 -8.39
N MET A 250 -11.44 -16.16 -9.04
CA MET A 250 -11.30 -16.14 -10.50
C MET A 250 -10.10 -16.98 -10.90
N LEU A 251 -10.32 -17.92 -11.80
CA LEU A 251 -9.29 -18.77 -12.40
C LEU A 251 -9.33 -18.61 -13.91
N ASP A 252 -8.17 -18.82 -14.55
CA ASP A 252 -8.03 -18.99 -15.97
C ASP A 252 -7.04 -20.11 -16.27
N HIS A 253 -6.80 -20.42 -17.56
CA HIS A 253 -5.92 -21.50 -17.99
C HIS A 253 -4.42 -21.26 -17.70
N SER A 254 -4.03 -20.09 -17.20
CA SER A 254 -2.67 -19.80 -16.72
C SER A 254 -2.49 -20.04 -15.24
N THR A 255 -3.60 -20.16 -14.51
CA THR A 255 -3.64 -20.28 -13.05
C THR A 255 -4.26 -21.59 -12.59
N ALA A 256 -4.87 -22.32 -13.51
CA ALA A 256 -5.35 -23.68 -13.32
C ALA A 256 -5.19 -24.51 -14.59
N GLU A 257 -4.66 -25.71 -14.47
CA GLU A 257 -4.53 -26.65 -15.59
C GLU A 257 -5.85 -27.42 -15.78
N TRP A 258 -6.46 -27.30 -16.95
CA TRP A 258 -7.66 -28.04 -17.31
C TRP A 258 -7.29 -29.42 -17.82
N LEU A 259 -7.40 -30.44 -16.98
CA LEU A 259 -6.93 -31.81 -17.25
C LEU A 259 -7.98 -32.68 -17.94
N GLU A 260 -9.24 -32.59 -17.50
CA GLU A 260 -10.37 -33.36 -17.98
C GLU A 260 -11.58 -32.41 -18.20
N PRO A 261 -12.63 -32.82 -18.96
CA PRO A 261 -13.80 -31.97 -19.21
C PRO A 261 -14.46 -31.39 -17.95
N ASP A 262 -14.32 -32.06 -16.81
CA ASP A 262 -14.91 -31.73 -15.51
C ASP A 262 -13.87 -31.62 -14.38
N HIS A 263 -12.56 -31.56 -14.71
CA HIS A 263 -11.50 -31.50 -13.73
C HIS A 263 -10.37 -30.54 -14.09
N TYR A 264 -9.97 -29.71 -13.13
CA TYR A 264 -8.81 -28.84 -13.20
C TYR A 264 -7.97 -28.92 -11.92
N GLU A 265 -6.71 -28.60 -12.03
CA GLU A 265 -5.79 -28.45 -10.90
C GLU A 265 -5.31 -26.99 -10.82
N VAL A 266 -5.41 -26.39 -9.63
CA VAL A 266 -4.98 -24.99 -9.39
C VAL A 266 -3.46 -24.94 -9.21
N ASP A 267 -2.79 -23.91 -9.75
CA ASP A 267 -1.37 -23.67 -9.54
C ASP A 267 -1.04 -23.72 -8.03
N PRO A 268 -0.02 -24.48 -7.59
CA PRO A 268 0.30 -24.64 -6.17
C PRO A 268 0.86 -23.37 -5.51
N THR A 269 1.30 -22.38 -6.32
CA THR A 269 1.91 -21.14 -5.84
C THR A 269 0.91 -19.99 -5.79
N ALA A 270 1.32 -18.81 -5.29
CA ALA A 270 0.50 -17.61 -5.33
C ALA A 270 0.20 -17.12 -6.76
N ARG A 271 0.90 -17.65 -7.78
CA ARG A 271 0.57 -17.38 -9.19
C ARG A 271 -0.87 -17.73 -9.54
N ARG A 272 -1.53 -18.60 -8.78
CA ARG A 272 -2.98 -18.89 -8.88
C ARG A 272 -3.88 -17.66 -8.83
N PHE A 273 -3.40 -16.57 -8.24
CA PHE A 273 -4.12 -15.29 -8.14
C PHE A 273 -3.84 -14.34 -9.32
N GLU A 274 -3.03 -14.72 -10.27
CA GLU A 274 -2.74 -13.91 -11.46
C GLU A 274 -3.77 -14.15 -12.57
N GLN A 275 -3.61 -13.45 -13.69
CA GLN A 275 -4.37 -13.64 -14.91
C GLN A 275 -3.43 -13.72 -16.10
N TRP A 276 -3.86 -14.41 -17.15
CA TRP A 276 -3.07 -14.58 -18.39
C TRP A 276 -2.70 -13.23 -19.00
N GLU A 277 -3.72 -12.41 -19.30
CA GLU A 277 -3.50 -11.13 -19.99
C GLU A 277 -3.03 -10.06 -19.00
N ARG A 278 -1.83 -9.56 -19.23
CA ARG A 278 -1.16 -8.60 -18.34
C ARG A 278 -0.36 -7.57 -19.13
N ASN A 279 -0.17 -6.39 -18.53
CA ASN A 279 0.73 -5.37 -19.07
C ASN A 279 2.19 -5.70 -18.69
N HIS A 280 2.88 -6.47 -19.55
CA HIS A 280 4.26 -6.90 -19.31
C HIS A 280 5.24 -5.72 -19.22
N ALA A 281 5.05 -4.67 -20.02
CA ALA A 281 5.86 -3.45 -19.94
C ALA A 281 5.79 -2.83 -18.52
N ALA A 282 4.57 -2.69 -17.98
CA ALA A 282 4.39 -2.14 -16.65
C ALA A 282 4.94 -3.07 -15.56
N MET A 283 4.78 -4.40 -15.71
CA MET A 283 5.34 -5.38 -14.75
C MET A 283 6.87 -5.33 -14.72
N LEU A 284 7.54 -5.24 -15.88
CA LEU A 284 9.00 -5.04 -15.94
C LEU A 284 9.43 -3.73 -15.27
N GLY A 285 8.67 -2.65 -15.49
CA GLY A 285 8.88 -1.38 -14.80
C GLY A 285 8.69 -1.49 -13.27
N LEU A 286 7.73 -2.29 -12.80
CA LEU A 286 7.57 -2.59 -11.36
C LEU A 286 8.79 -3.35 -10.82
N GLY A 287 9.24 -4.40 -11.50
CA GLY A 287 10.40 -5.18 -11.11
C GLY A 287 11.66 -4.31 -10.99
N HIS A 288 11.87 -3.39 -11.94
CA HIS A 288 12.95 -2.43 -11.90
C HIS A 288 12.84 -1.48 -10.70
N ALA A 289 11.65 -0.90 -10.45
CA ALA A 289 11.42 0.00 -9.32
C ALA A 289 11.63 -0.67 -7.96
N VAL A 290 11.23 -1.94 -7.82
CA VAL A 290 11.48 -2.73 -6.61
C VAL A 290 12.99 -2.98 -6.43
N GLN A 291 13.71 -3.29 -7.50
CA GLN A 291 15.17 -3.48 -7.43
C GLN A 291 15.88 -2.18 -7.02
N GLU A 292 15.49 -1.02 -7.56
CA GLU A 292 16.04 0.29 -7.13
C GLU A 292 15.80 0.54 -5.63
N ALA A 293 14.61 0.22 -5.10
CA ALA A 293 14.33 0.37 -3.68
C ALA A 293 15.25 -0.53 -2.82
N LEU A 294 15.50 -1.77 -3.27
CA LEU A 294 16.45 -2.68 -2.62
C LEU A 294 17.89 -2.17 -2.69
N ASP A 295 18.31 -1.62 -3.81
CA ASP A 295 19.67 -1.09 -4.02
C ASP A 295 19.93 0.15 -3.15
N HIS A 296 18.93 1.00 -2.93
CA HIS A 296 18.99 2.10 -1.97
C HIS A 296 19.01 1.62 -0.52
N GLY A 297 18.36 0.51 -0.23
CA GLY A 297 18.14 -0.04 1.11
C GLY A 297 16.96 0.61 1.84
N LEU A 298 16.01 -0.22 2.26
CA LEU A 298 14.75 0.25 2.87
C LEU A 298 14.96 1.05 4.16
N ASP A 299 15.97 0.70 4.99
CA ASP A 299 16.33 1.45 6.19
C ASP A 299 16.82 2.87 5.87
N ALA A 300 17.62 3.01 4.81
CA ALA A 300 18.11 4.32 4.39
C ALA A 300 16.97 5.18 3.80
N ILE A 301 16.05 4.56 3.05
CA ILE A 301 14.83 5.20 2.55
C ILE A 301 13.97 5.66 3.73
N ALA A 302 13.66 4.78 4.68
CA ALA A 302 12.85 5.07 5.86
C ALA A 302 13.44 6.23 6.67
N THR A 303 14.73 6.15 6.99
CA THR A 303 15.44 7.21 7.75
C THR A 303 15.33 8.58 7.06
N ARG A 304 15.57 8.62 5.74
CA ARG A 304 15.50 9.88 4.98
C ARG A 304 14.06 10.42 4.90
N VAL A 305 13.08 9.56 4.59
CA VAL A 305 11.68 9.94 4.44
C VAL A 305 11.09 10.42 5.76
N GLN A 306 11.34 9.71 6.86
CA GLN A 306 10.90 10.11 8.19
C GLN A 306 11.53 11.44 8.62
N GLY A 307 12.84 11.61 8.43
CA GLY A 307 13.53 12.87 8.76
C GLY A 307 12.96 14.08 8.01
N LEU A 308 12.70 13.95 6.70
CA LEU A 308 12.05 15.01 5.92
C LEU A 308 10.62 15.30 6.39
N ALA A 309 9.86 14.26 6.71
CA ALA A 309 8.49 14.43 7.18
C ALA A 309 8.43 15.11 8.55
N GLU A 310 9.35 14.78 9.47
CA GLU A 310 9.44 15.50 10.77
C GLU A 310 9.85 16.97 10.59
N THR A 311 10.77 17.25 9.65
CA THR A 311 11.09 18.64 9.31
C THR A 311 9.86 19.37 8.79
N LEU A 312 9.08 18.77 7.90
CA LEU A 312 7.84 19.38 7.38
C LEU A 312 6.81 19.61 8.49
N ARG A 313 6.61 18.65 9.41
CA ARG A 313 5.70 18.79 10.56
C ARG A 313 6.10 19.94 11.46
N GLY A 314 7.39 20.02 11.82
CA GLY A 314 7.93 21.13 12.62
C GLY A 314 7.70 22.49 11.94
N ARG A 315 8.07 22.60 10.65
CA ARG A 315 7.88 23.86 9.89
C ARG A 315 6.42 24.27 9.76
N LEU A 316 5.50 23.33 9.56
CA LEU A 316 4.07 23.63 9.55
C LEU A 316 3.58 24.15 10.89
N THR A 317 4.04 23.55 11.98
CA THR A 317 3.63 23.93 13.35
C THR A 317 4.22 25.29 13.76
N ASP A 318 5.51 25.51 13.47
CA ASP A 318 6.24 26.68 13.97
C ASP A 318 6.03 27.93 13.10
N ASP A 319 5.95 27.75 11.78
CA ASP A 319 6.00 28.85 10.83
C ASP A 319 4.65 29.20 10.18
N VAL A 320 3.67 28.28 10.18
CA VAL A 320 2.37 28.48 9.48
C VAL A 320 1.23 28.55 10.52
N PRO A 321 0.90 29.74 11.04
CA PRO A 321 -0.05 29.89 12.17
C PRO A 321 -1.47 29.34 11.92
N GLN A 322 -1.91 29.28 10.65
CA GLN A 322 -3.21 28.73 10.26
C GLN A 322 -3.17 27.20 10.05
N ALA A 323 -1.99 26.58 10.07
CA ALA A 323 -1.88 25.14 9.88
C ALA A 323 -2.00 24.40 11.22
N THR A 324 -2.74 23.30 11.19
CA THR A 324 -2.75 22.34 12.28
C THR A 324 -2.39 20.96 11.72
N VAL A 325 -1.24 20.42 12.13
CA VAL A 325 -0.84 19.05 11.79
C VAL A 325 -1.82 18.08 12.45
N ARG A 326 -2.34 17.13 11.68
CA ARG A 326 -3.38 16.19 12.13
C ARG A 326 -2.89 14.76 12.29
N ASP A 327 -1.62 14.53 11.99
CA ASP A 327 -1.00 13.22 12.11
C ASP A 327 -0.94 12.74 13.57
N LEU A 328 -1.21 11.45 13.75
CA LEU A 328 -1.04 10.73 15.00
C LEU A 328 0.08 9.67 14.82
N GLY A 329 0.33 8.89 15.85
CA GLY A 329 1.31 7.80 15.87
C GLY A 329 2.54 8.10 16.72
N ARG A 330 3.02 7.08 17.43
CA ARG A 330 4.34 7.10 18.11
C ARG A 330 5.45 7.12 17.09
N GLU A 331 5.32 6.27 16.08
CA GLU A 331 6.15 6.28 14.89
C GLU A 331 5.37 6.85 13.72
N ARG A 332 6.03 7.68 12.90
CA ARG A 332 5.37 8.37 11.79
C ARG A 332 6.16 8.24 10.51
N CYS A 333 5.44 8.09 9.42
CA CYS A 333 5.99 7.91 8.08
C CYS A 333 6.10 9.24 7.30
N GLY A 334 6.38 9.15 6.00
CA GLY A 334 6.53 10.27 5.07
C GLY A 334 5.24 10.98 4.67
N ILE A 335 4.09 10.60 5.20
CA ILE A 335 2.80 11.25 4.93
C ILE A 335 2.54 12.29 6.00
N VAL A 336 2.34 13.54 5.61
CA VAL A 336 2.02 14.64 6.52
C VAL A 336 0.68 15.23 6.11
N THR A 337 -0.27 15.27 7.05
CA THR A 337 -1.62 15.77 6.82
C THR A 337 -1.92 16.93 7.77
N PHE A 338 -2.45 18.02 7.23
CA PHE A 338 -2.74 19.21 8.01
C PHE A 338 -4.00 19.93 7.50
N SER A 339 -4.73 20.55 8.41
CA SER A 339 -5.81 21.49 8.09
C SER A 339 -5.29 22.91 8.05
N LEU A 340 -5.98 23.78 7.32
CA LEU A 340 -5.71 25.23 7.25
C LEU A 340 -6.98 25.97 7.67
N ASP A 341 -6.91 26.65 8.79
CA ASP A 341 -8.07 27.33 9.37
C ASP A 341 -8.54 28.49 8.49
N GLY A 342 -9.83 28.47 8.15
CA GLY A 342 -10.46 29.50 7.34
C GLY A 342 -10.10 29.50 5.84
N ALA A 343 -9.26 28.58 5.38
CA ALA A 343 -8.81 28.54 3.99
C ALA A 343 -9.79 27.79 3.06
N ASP A 344 -9.95 28.32 1.85
CA ASP A 344 -10.51 27.55 0.73
C ASP A 344 -9.44 26.59 0.19
N LEU A 345 -9.53 25.31 0.60
CA LEU A 345 -8.54 24.31 0.19
C LEU A 345 -8.46 24.09 -1.32
N ALA A 346 -9.53 24.32 -2.07
CA ALA A 346 -9.50 24.21 -3.53
C ALA A 346 -8.66 25.34 -4.13
N ALA A 347 -8.81 26.56 -3.62
CA ALA A 347 -7.99 27.70 -4.03
C ALA A 347 -6.52 27.53 -3.62
N VAL A 348 -6.26 27.07 -2.39
CA VAL A 348 -4.88 26.76 -1.93
C VAL A 348 -4.23 25.70 -2.80
N HIS A 349 -4.92 24.60 -3.08
CA HIS A 349 -4.40 23.53 -3.93
C HIS A 349 -4.11 24.01 -5.36
N ALA A 350 -4.99 24.85 -5.93
CA ALA A 350 -4.77 25.44 -7.24
C ALA A 350 -3.52 26.34 -7.25
N ALA A 351 -3.39 27.22 -6.26
CA ALA A 351 -2.24 28.13 -6.16
C ALA A 351 -0.91 27.36 -5.95
N LEU A 352 -0.87 26.33 -5.12
CA LEU A 352 0.31 25.48 -4.96
C LEU A 352 0.69 24.80 -6.29
N ARG A 353 -0.30 24.27 -7.01
CA ARG A 353 -0.06 23.66 -8.33
C ARG A 353 0.48 24.70 -9.34
N ASP A 354 -0.05 25.92 -9.36
CA ASP A 354 0.41 27.01 -10.24
C ASP A 354 1.84 27.43 -9.87
N ALA A 355 2.24 27.28 -8.59
CA ALA A 355 3.62 27.43 -8.12
C ALA A 355 4.51 26.20 -8.39
N GLY A 356 4.02 25.18 -9.09
CA GLY A 356 4.77 23.95 -9.39
C GLY A 356 4.88 22.98 -8.20
N ILE A 357 4.01 23.08 -7.18
CA ILE A 357 4.02 22.23 -5.98
C ILE A 357 2.83 21.29 -5.99
N ASN A 358 3.09 19.99 -6.10
CA ASN A 358 2.06 18.96 -6.07
C ASN A 358 1.81 18.47 -4.65
N VAL A 359 0.60 18.68 -4.16
CA VAL A 359 0.04 18.08 -2.94
C VAL A 359 -1.30 17.41 -3.25
N SER A 360 -1.99 16.86 -2.25
CA SER A 360 -3.34 16.30 -2.43
C SER A 360 -4.30 16.90 -1.41
N ILE A 361 -5.57 17.09 -1.80
CA ILE A 361 -6.65 17.27 -0.85
C ILE A 361 -7.18 15.88 -0.48
N VAL A 362 -7.30 15.59 0.80
CA VAL A 362 -7.91 14.37 1.33
C VAL A 362 -9.28 14.68 1.91
N PRO A 363 -10.35 14.15 1.28
CA PRO A 363 -11.70 14.33 1.81
C PRO A 363 -11.93 13.37 3.00
N PRO A 364 -12.86 13.74 3.91
CA PRO A 364 -13.23 12.89 5.05
C PRO A 364 -13.59 11.44 4.68
N ALA A 365 -14.17 11.23 3.52
CA ALA A 365 -14.62 9.91 3.05
C ALA A 365 -13.48 8.90 2.81
N SER A 366 -12.23 9.33 2.71
CA SER A 366 -11.09 8.43 2.46
C SER A 366 -10.76 7.52 3.65
N ALA A 367 -11.07 7.97 4.90
CA ALA A 367 -10.97 7.23 6.14
C ALA A 367 -12.13 7.68 7.05
N LEU A 368 -13.34 7.26 6.67
CA LEU A 368 -14.59 7.87 7.17
C LEU A 368 -14.75 7.73 8.69
N ILE A 369 -14.31 6.61 9.28
CA ILE A 369 -14.48 6.33 10.70
C ILE A 369 -13.60 7.25 11.53
N ASP A 370 -12.28 7.29 11.24
CA ASP A 370 -11.33 8.18 11.92
C ASP A 370 -11.72 9.66 11.77
N THR A 371 -12.07 10.08 10.55
CA THR A 371 -12.42 11.46 10.30
C THR A 371 -13.70 11.90 11.02
N ARG A 372 -14.70 11.02 11.14
CA ARG A 372 -15.92 11.31 11.93
C ARG A 372 -15.65 11.31 13.43
N LYS A 373 -14.90 10.32 13.93
CA LYS A 373 -14.56 10.24 15.36
C LYS A 373 -13.78 11.47 15.83
N ARG A 374 -12.86 11.97 15.01
CA ARG A 374 -11.99 13.11 15.31
C ARG A 374 -12.55 14.46 14.82
N ASP A 375 -13.71 14.48 14.20
CA ASP A 375 -14.33 15.66 13.57
C ASP A 375 -13.35 16.41 12.64
N LEU A 376 -12.68 15.65 11.76
CA LEU A 376 -11.67 16.21 10.87
C LEU A 376 -12.32 16.82 9.62
N PRO A 377 -11.91 18.05 9.24
CA PRO A 377 -12.31 18.64 7.96
C PRO A 377 -11.58 17.97 6.79
N SER A 378 -11.85 18.42 5.58
CA SER A 378 -10.93 18.17 4.46
C SER A 378 -9.56 18.75 4.78
N MET A 379 -8.49 18.07 4.37
CA MET A 379 -7.12 18.42 4.74
C MET A 379 -6.21 18.44 3.50
N ILE A 380 -5.09 19.15 3.61
CA ILE A 380 -3.98 19.00 2.68
C ILE A 380 -3.12 17.82 3.15
N ARG A 381 -2.75 16.95 2.21
CA ARG A 381 -1.77 15.89 2.42
C ARG A 381 -0.53 16.18 1.56
N ALA A 382 0.58 16.46 2.21
CA ALA A 382 1.91 16.48 1.63
C ALA A 382 2.62 15.19 2.01
N SER A 383 3.18 14.48 1.05
CA SER A 383 3.92 13.25 1.28
C SER A 383 5.29 13.32 0.61
N VAL A 384 6.32 13.25 1.42
CA VAL A 384 7.72 13.33 0.98
C VAL A 384 8.27 11.97 0.59
N HIS A 385 9.32 11.97 -0.23
CA HIS A 385 10.08 10.78 -0.62
C HIS A 385 11.58 11.05 -0.49
N TYR A 386 12.41 10.02 -0.59
CA TYR A 386 13.86 10.14 -0.40
C TYR A 386 14.55 11.12 -1.38
N TYR A 387 13.97 11.40 -2.54
CA TYR A 387 14.50 12.37 -3.50
C TYR A 387 14.08 13.83 -3.23
N ASN A 388 13.14 14.06 -2.30
CA ASN A 388 12.78 15.42 -1.90
C ASN A 388 13.90 16.09 -1.08
N THR A 389 13.88 17.41 -1.02
CA THR A 389 14.87 18.22 -0.32
C THR A 389 14.22 19.13 0.72
N GLU A 390 15.00 19.57 1.68
CA GLU A 390 14.62 20.57 2.68
C GLU A 390 14.23 21.90 2.01
N ALA A 391 14.94 22.28 0.93
CA ALA A 391 14.61 23.48 0.14
C ALA A 391 13.22 23.41 -0.50
N GLU A 392 12.75 22.22 -0.89
CA GLU A 392 11.38 22.04 -1.40
C GLU A 392 10.34 22.21 -0.29
N ILE A 393 10.66 21.80 0.93
CA ILE A 393 9.83 22.07 2.12
C ILE A 393 9.77 23.58 2.37
N ASP A 394 10.90 24.29 2.34
CA ASP A 394 10.96 25.76 2.50
C ASP A 394 10.09 26.49 1.48
N GLN A 395 10.07 26.01 0.23
CA GLN A 395 9.21 26.59 -0.81
C GLN A 395 7.73 26.35 -0.53
N LEU A 396 7.32 25.12 -0.11
CA LEU A 396 5.95 24.87 0.31
C LEU A 396 5.51 25.80 1.43
N ILE A 397 6.32 25.94 2.50
CA ILE A 397 6.03 26.83 3.62
C ILE A 397 5.89 28.29 3.16
N THR A 398 6.79 28.75 2.28
CA THR A 398 6.74 30.10 1.71
C THR A 398 5.44 30.37 0.96
N GLU A 399 5.01 29.42 0.13
CA GLU A 399 3.74 29.56 -0.61
C GLU A 399 2.53 29.52 0.31
N LEU A 400 2.49 28.63 1.31
CA LEU A 400 1.41 28.59 2.30
C LEU A 400 1.26 29.91 3.08
N LEU A 401 2.39 30.59 3.37
CA LEU A 401 2.39 31.89 4.03
C LEU A 401 1.87 33.04 3.14
N ARG A 402 1.99 32.92 1.82
CA ARG A 402 1.45 33.88 0.84
C ARG A 402 -0.06 33.75 0.64
N LEU A 403 -0.62 32.59 0.90
CA LEU A 403 -2.02 32.25 0.66
C LEU A 403 -2.92 32.53 1.89
N ARG A 404 -2.60 33.58 2.64
CA ARG A 404 -3.34 34.02 3.83
C ARG A 404 -4.66 34.72 3.47
#